data_64f53c824bf328f661cc9cd40528ce6c
#
_entry.id   64f53c824bf328f661cc9cd40528ce6c
#
_cell.length_a   1.000
_cell.length_b   1.000
_cell.length_c   1.000
_cell.angle_alpha   90.00
_cell.angle_beta   90.00
_cell.angle_gamma   90.00
#
_symmetry.space_group_name_H-M   'P 1'
#
loop_
_entity.id
_entity.type
_entity.pdbx_description
1 polymer ?
#
loop_
_entity_poly.entity_id
_entity_poly.type
_entity_poly.pdbx_seq_one_letter_code
_entity_poly.pdbx_strand_id
1 'polypeptide(L)'
;IELWLTGDQNRAAIDAQLLNHFNYQELPFVAQRDFDKLLWLSDFALVRGEDSFVRAQLASIPFFWNIYPQADKLHLHKLAAFSDLLKPFYPLSLFTAYQALSEEFNGGKSLNHAERKKAWALLLKEQQKWQQASQKWSKTLLQPPSAFEKLTQFIEKKIQSA
;
A
#
# COMPACT_ATOMS: atom_id res chain seq x y z
N ILE A 1 -16.26 8.34 -6.87
CA ILE A 1 -15.02 8.18 -6.07
C ILE A 1 -14.65 9.56 -5.56
N GLU A 2 -14.44 9.69 -4.28
CA GLU A 2 -13.89 10.88 -3.65
C GLU A 2 -12.42 10.64 -3.36
N LEU A 3 -11.56 11.59 -3.73
CA LEU A 3 -10.12 11.51 -3.52
C LEU A 3 -9.70 12.50 -2.43
N TRP A 4 -8.98 12.02 -1.44
CA TRP A 4 -8.35 12.86 -0.43
C TRP A 4 -6.84 12.94 -0.70
N LEU A 5 -6.36 14.15 -0.95
CA LEU A 5 -4.97 14.45 -1.27
C LEU A 5 -4.31 15.10 -0.06
N THR A 6 -3.25 14.50 0.46
CA THR A 6 -2.49 15.06 1.58
C THR A 6 -0.99 14.96 1.35
N GLY A 7 -0.23 15.85 1.95
CA GLY A 7 1.23 15.91 1.84
C GLY A 7 1.72 17.10 1.02
N ASP A 8 3.04 17.18 0.83
CA ASP A 8 3.68 18.20 0.00
C ASP A 8 3.39 17.91 -1.48
N GLN A 9 2.34 18.54 -1.98
CA GLN A 9 1.88 18.39 -3.35
C GLN A 9 2.62 19.35 -4.25
N ASN A 10 3.42 18.84 -5.14
CA ASN A 10 3.80 19.59 -6.32
C ASN A 10 2.58 19.65 -7.25
N ARG A 11 1.71 20.64 -7.03
CA ARG A 11 0.44 20.86 -7.77
C ARG A 11 0.58 20.81 -9.29
N ALA A 12 1.78 21.12 -9.80
CA ALA A 12 2.09 21.07 -11.22
C ALA A 12 2.08 19.65 -11.82
N ALA A 13 2.08 18.61 -11.00
CA ALA A 13 2.15 17.22 -11.46
C ALA A 13 0.79 16.55 -11.60
N ILE A 14 -0.28 17.15 -11.08
CA ILE A 14 -1.64 16.60 -11.23
C ILE A 14 -2.30 17.32 -12.41
N ASP A 15 -2.52 16.57 -13.47
CA ASP A 15 -3.24 17.08 -14.64
C ASP A 15 -4.64 17.58 -14.20
N ALA A 16 -4.87 18.87 -14.33
CA ALA A 16 -6.15 19.51 -13.99
C ALA A 16 -7.34 18.86 -14.73
N GLN A 17 -7.11 18.28 -15.92
CA GLN A 17 -8.12 17.55 -16.66
C GLN A 17 -8.52 16.25 -15.96
N LEU A 18 -7.59 15.55 -15.29
CA LEU A 18 -7.91 14.36 -14.51
C LEU A 18 -8.74 14.69 -13.28
N LEU A 19 -8.46 15.80 -12.61
CA LEU A 19 -9.21 16.23 -11.42
C LEU A 19 -10.65 16.63 -11.74
N ASN A 20 -10.94 17.10 -12.95
CA ASN A 20 -12.32 17.44 -13.36
C ASN A 20 -13.26 16.22 -13.43
N HIS A 21 -12.74 15.01 -13.42
CA HIS A 21 -13.52 13.77 -13.42
C HIS A 21 -13.75 13.16 -12.05
N PHE A 22 -13.14 13.72 -11.00
CA PHE A 22 -13.23 13.22 -9.64
C PHE A 22 -13.61 14.33 -8.67
N ASN A 23 -14.45 14.01 -7.69
CA ASN A 23 -14.57 14.84 -6.50
C ASN A 23 -13.29 14.66 -5.69
N TYR A 24 -12.55 15.73 -5.46
CA TYR A 24 -11.34 15.66 -4.65
C TYR A 24 -11.35 16.73 -3.56
N GLN A 25 -10.69 16.44 -2.46
CA GLN A 25 -10.44 17.37 -1.37
C GLN A 25 -8.93 17.41 -1.10
N GLU A 26 -8.38 18.62 -1.10
CA GLU A 26 -7.03 18.83 -0.60
C GLU A 26 -7.10 18.96 0.92
N LEU A 27 -6.44 18.06 1.62
CA LEU A 27 -6.32 18.12 3.06
C LEU A 27 -5.04 18.89 3.43
N PRO A 28 -5.06 19.70 4.48
CA PRO A 28 -3.84 20.28 5.01
C PRO A 28 -2.87 19.18 5.43
N PHE A 29 -1.60 19.53 5.60
CA PHE A 29 -0.64 18.61 6.19
C PHE A 29 -1.15 18.15 7.56
N VAL A 30 -1.35 16.85 7.70
CA VAL A 30 -1.88 16.26 8.93
C VAL A 30 -0.75 15.72 9.80
N ALA A 31 -0.89 15.84 11.11
CA ALA A 31 0.03 15.21 12.04
C ALA A 31 0.03 13.69 11.85
N GLN A 32 1.15 13.05 12.11
CA GLN A 32 1.33 11.61 11.90
C GLN A 32 0.25 10.75 12.60
N ARG A 33 -0.16 11.13 13.82
CA ARG A 33 -1.26 10.47 14.55
C ARG A 33 -2.62 10.57 13.87
N ASP A 34 -2.85 11.63 13.10
CA ASP A 34 -4.11 11.88 12.41
C ASP A 34 -4.10 11.25 11.01
N PHE A 35 -2.92 11.01 10.43
CA PHE A 35 -2.77 10.26 9.19
C PHE A 35 -3.30 8.83 9.30
N ASP A 36 -3.10 8.15 10.42
CA ASP A 36 -3.66 6.82 10.65
C ASP A 36 -5.19 6.82 10.60
N LYS A 37 -5.83 7.89 11.08
CA LYS A 37 -7.30 8.05 11.00
C LYS A 37 -7.77 8.18 9.55
N LEU A 38 -7.03 8.89 8.71
CA LEU A 38 -7.34 8.99 7.27
C LEU A 38 -7.25 7.61 6.60
N LEU A 39 -6.24 6.82 6.93
CA LEU A 39 -6.12 5.45 6.43
C LEU A 39 -7.33 4.60 6.85
N TRP A 40 -7.75 4.65 8.12
CA TRP A 40 -8.89 3.87 8.60
C TRP A 40 -10.24 4.28 8.00
N LEU A 41 -10.36 5.52 7.53
CA LEU A 41 -11.57 6.05 6.87
C LEU A 41 -11.56 5.79 5.36
N SER A 42 -10.45 5.30 4.80
CA SER A 42 -10.30 5.09 3.36
C SER A 42 -10.67 3.68 2.95
N ASP A 43 -11.34 3.54 1.81
CA ASP A 43 -11.60 2.24 1.18
C ASP A 43 -10.32 1.61 0.63
N PHE A 44 -9.40 2.42 0.13
CA PHE A 44 -8.05 2.05 -0.26
C PHE A 44 -7.15 3.30 -0.27
N ALA A 45 -5.83 3.09 -0.26
CA ALA A 45 -4.85 4.17 -0.30
C ALA A 45 -3.80 3.97 -1.39
N LEU A 46 -3.31 5.07 -1.94
CA LEU A 46 -2.06 5.11 -2.68
C LEU A 46 -1.02 5.81 -1.81
N VAL A 47 -0.07 5.04 -1.30
CA VAL A 47 0.92 5.53 -0.34
C VAL A 47 2.30 5.60 -0.98
N ARG A 48 3.10 6.56 -0.54
CA ARG A 48 4.45 6.77 -1.03
C ARG A 48 5.42 6.85 0.14
N GLY A 49 6.62 6.32 -0.07
CA GLY A 49 7.62 6.28 0.99
C GLY A 49 7.43 5.10 1.94
N GLU A 50 8.31 5.01 2.95
CA GLU A 50 8.41 3.81 3.81
C GLU A 50 7.48 3.88 5.01
N ASP A 51 7.34 5.04 5.66
CA ASP A 51 6.48 5.20 6.84
C ASP A 51 4.99 4.99 6.48
N SER A 52 4.49 5.67 5.44
CA SER A 52 3.11 5.51 4.99
C SER A 52 2.82 4.09 4.47
N PHE A 53 3.81 3.41 3.89
CA PHE A 53 3.74 2.02 3.49
C PHE A 53 3.53 1.08 4.69
N VAL A 54 4.31 1.25 5.76
CA VAL A 54 4.14 0.46 6.99
C VAL A 54 2.79 0.74 7.63
N ARG A 55 2.38 2.01 7.72
CA ARG A 55 1.10 2.41 8.30
C ARG A 55 -0.10 1.84 7.55
N ALA A 56 -0.08 1.86 6.21
CA ALA A 56 -1.16 1.29 5.40
C ALA A 56 -1.32 -0.22 5.64
N GLN A 57 -0.22 -0.96 5.78
CA GLN A 57 -0.25 -2.37 6.13
C GLN A 57 -0.90 -2.61 7.51
N LEU A 58 -0.50 -1.83 8.52
CA LEU A 58 -1.04 -1.94 9.87
C LEU A 58 -2.49 -1.44 9.98
N ALA A 59 -2.88 -0.48 9.15
CA ALA A 59 -4.27 -0.02 9.05
C ALA A 59 -5.21 -1.07 8.46
N SER A 60 -4.68 -2.17 7.92
CA SER A 60 -5.46 -3.29 7.39
C SER A 60 -6.33 -2.93 6.18
N ILE A 61 -6.01 -1.86 5.46
CA ILE A 61 -6.75 -1.42 4.27
C ILE A 61 -6.05 -1.89 2.99
N PRO A 62 -6.77 -2.02 1.89
CA PRO A 62 -6.17 -2.15 0.57
C PRO A 62 -5.29 -0.94 0.24
N PHE A 63 -4.15 -1.17 -0.36
CA PHE A 63 -3.30 -0.05 -0.76
C PHE A 63 -2.40 -0.42 -1.94
N PHE A 64 -1.94 0.62 -2.64
CA PHE A 64 -0.84 0.55 -3.60
C PHE A 64 0.36 1.29 -3.03
N TRP A 65 1.54 0.70 -3.17
CA TRP A 65 2.79 1.34 -2.80
C TRP A 65 3.47 1.93 -4.03
N ASN A 66 3.56 3.25 -4.08
CA ASN A 66 4.33 3.97 -5.09
C ASN A 66 5.73 4.26 -4.53
N ILE A 67 6.69 3.43 -4.90
CA ILE A 67 8.06 3.50 -4.40
C ILE A 67 8.82 4.61 -5.12
N TYR A 68 9.68 5.35 -4.41
CA TYR A 68 10.55 6.32 -5.07
C TYR A 68 11.44 5.62 -6.09
N PRO A 69 11.49 6.11 -7.35
CA PRO A 69 12.35 5.53 -8.37
C PRO A 69 13.81 5.46 -7.90
N GLN A 70 14.44 4.34 -8.12
CA GLN A 70 15.84 4.09 -7.75
C GLN A 70 16.64 3.70 -8.98
N ALA A 71 17.96 3.92 -8.93
CA ALA A 71 18.87 3.48 -9.97
C ALA A 71 18.69 1.98 -10.24
N ASP A 72 18.97 1.55 -11.46
CA ASP A 72 18.88 0.15 -11.90
C ASP A 72 17.50 -0.52 -11.65
N LYS A 73 16.43 0.31 -11.55
CA LYS A 73 15.06 -0.16 -11.28
C LYS A 73 14.92 -1.00 -10.00
N LEU A 74 15.78 -0.78 -9.02
CA LEU A 74 15.78 -1.53 -7.75
C LEU A 74 14.43 -1.45 -7.03
N HIS A 75 13.70 -0.33 -7.17
CA HIS A 75 12.34 -0.19 -6.63
C HIS A 75 11.36 -1.23 -7.19
N LEU A 76 11.53 -1.68 -8.46
CA LEU A 76 10.68 -2.74 -9.03
C LEU A 76 11.00 -4.13 -8.42
N HIS A 77 12.26 -4.39 -8.08
CA HIS A 77 12.61 -5.62 -7.34
C HIS A 77 12.01 -5.62 -5.94
N LYS A 78 12.03 -4.47 -5.24
CA LYS A 78 11.36 -4.33 -3.94
C LYS A 78 9.84 -4.55 -4.05
N LEU A 79 9.22 -3.97 -5.09
CA LEU A 79 7.79 -4.15 -5.36
C LEU A 79 7.45 -5.62 -5.63
N ALA A 80 8.24 -6.32 -6.44
CA ALA A 80 8.04 -7.73 -6.74
C ALA A 80 8.16 -8.58 -5.47
N ALA A 81 9.21 -8.39 -4.68
CA ALA A 81 9.39 -9.10 -3.41
C ALA A 81 8.23 -8.88 -2.44
N PHE A 82 7.72 -7.65 -2.34
CA PHE A 82 6.55 -7.35 -1.53
C PHE A 82 5.28 -8.02 -2.08
N SER A 83 5.09 -7.99 -3.39
CA SER A 83 3.94 -8.64 -4.05
C SER A 83 3.94 -10.15 -3.80
N ASP A 84 5.08 -10.81 -3.82
CA ASP A 84 5.21 -12.24 -3.51
C ASP A 84 4.77 -12.57 -2.09
N LEU A 85 5.02 -11.68 -1.13
CA LEU A 85 4.52 -11.82 0.24
C LEU A 85 3.00 -11.70 0.34
N LEU A 86 2.38 -10.86 -0.49
CA LEU A 86 0.93 -10.66 -0.50
C LEU A 86 0.17 -11.78 -1.24
N LYS A 87 0.79 -12.39 -2.23
CA LYS A 87 0.17 -13.37 -3.13
C LYS A 87 -0.64 -14.48 -2.42
N PRO A 88 -0.19 -15.08 -1.31
CA PRO A 88 -0.92 -16.14 -0.62
C PRO A 88 -2.27 -15.70 -0.03
N PHE A 89 -2.48 -14.40 0.16
CA PHE A 89 -3.68 -13.85 0.80
C PHE A 89 -4.77 -13.48 -0.21
N TYR A 90 -4.42 -13.39 -1.49
CA TYR A 90 -5.28 -12.90 -2.55
C TYR A 90 -5.82 -14.05 -3.42
N PRO A 91 -7.10 -14.02 -3.84
CA PRO A 91 -7.54 -14.80 -4.97
C PRO A 91 -6.69 -14.48 -6.22
N LEU A 92 -6.36 -15.48 -7.02
CA LEU A 92 -5.43 -15.33 -8.15
C LEU A 92 -5.82 -14.20 -9.11
N SER A 93 -7.10 -14.13 -9.51
CA SER A 93 -7.57 -13.08 -10.43
C SER A 93 -7.42 -11.67 -9.85
N LEU A 94 -7.72 -11.52 -8.55
CA LEU A 94 -7.60 -10.26 -7.84
C LEU A 94 -6.13 -9.85 -7.69
N PHE A 95 -5.26 -10.80 -7.36
CA PHE A 95 -3.82 -10.58 -7.28
C PHE A 95 -3.23 -10.13 -8.62
N THR A 96 -3.62 -10.78 -9.72
CA THR A 96 -3.15 -10.42 -11.07
C THR A 96 -3.54 -8.97 -11.43
N ALA A 97 -4.76 -8.56 -11.11
CA ALA A 97 -5.20 -7.18 -11.35
C ALA A 97 -4.45 -6.17 -10.45
N TYR A 98 -4.28 -6.49 -9.16
CA TYR A 98 -3.51 -5.68 -8.21
C TYR A 98 -2.06 -5.53 -8.65
N GLN A 99 -1.40 -6.62 -9.02
CA GLN A 99 0.00 -6.62 -9.45
C GLN A 99 0.20 -5.78 -10.71
N ALA A 100 -0.66 -5.95 -11.72
CA ALA A 100 -0.58 -5.20 -12.97
C ALA A 100 -0.65 -3.68 -12.74
N LEU A 101 -1.59 -3.23 -11.91
CA LEU A 101 -1.71 -1.81 -11.55
C LEU A 101 -0.54 -1.34 -10.67
N SER A 102 -0.07 -2.16 -9.73
CA SER A 102 1.10 -1.85 -8.89
C SER A 102 2.36 -1.64 -9.73
N GLU A 103 2.59 -2.49 -10.72
CA GLU A 103 3.72 -2.35 -11.66
C GLU A 103 3.59 -1.08 -12.49
N GLU A 104 2.38 -0.76 -12.99
CA GLU A 104 2.14 0.47 -13.75
C GLU A 104 2.40 1.71 -12.91
N PHE A 105 1.90 1.79 -11.67
CA PHE A 105 2.14 2.91 -10.76
C PHE A 105 3.61 3.13 -10.42
N ASN A 106 4.43 2.12 -10.56
CA ASN A 106 5.87 2.19 -10.29
C ASN A 106 6.72 2.29 -11.57
N GLY A 107 6.12 2.60 -12.74
CA GLY A 107 6.84 2.74 -13.98
C GLY A 107 7.43 1.44 -14.54
N GLY A 108 6.87 0.31 -14.11
CA GLY A 108 7.17 -1.01 -14.67
C GLY A 108 6.47 -1.22 -16.01
N LYS A 109 5.53 -2.15 -16.07
CA LYS A 109 4.75 -2.43 -17.27
C LYS A 109 3.66 -1.37 -17.46
N SER A 110 3.58 -0.76 -18.64
CA SER A 110 2.46 0.11 -19.00
C SER A 110 1.27 -0.74 -19.48
N LEU A 111 0.08 -0.44 -18.97
CA LEU A 111 -1.17 -1.05 -19.38
C LEU A 111 -1.85 -0.20 -20.47
N ASN A 112 -2.47 -0.84 -21.44
CA ASN A 112 -3.38 -0.12 -22.33
C ASN A 112 -4.69 0.24 -21.60
N HIS A 113 -5.52 1.08 -22.21
CA HIS A 113 -6.75 1.58 -21.58
C HIS A 113 -7.72 0.44 -21.17
N ALA A 114 -7.88 -0.57 -22.02
CA ALA A 114 -8.78 -1.69 -21.77
C ALA A 114 -8.29 -2.58 -20.62
N GLU A 115 -6.98 -2.88 -20.58
CA GLU A 115 -6.35 -3.64 -19.49
C GLU A 115 -6.48 -2.91 -18.15
N ARG A 116 -6.18 -1.61 -18.11
CA ARG A 116 -6.31 -0.77 -16.92
C ARG A 116 -7.75 -0.73 -16.43
N LYS A 117 -8.70 -0.47 -17.32
CA LYS A 117 -10.14 -0.46 -16.99
C LYS A 117 -10.60 -1.80 -16.42
N LYS A 118 -10.18 -2.91 -17.03
CA LYS A 118 -10.51 -4.27 -16.57
C LYS A 118 -9.93 -4.55 -15.18
N ALA A 119 -8.67 -4.19 -14.95
CA ALA A 119 -8.03 -4.40 -13.64
C ALA A 119 -8.74 -3.60 -12.53
N TRP A 120 -9.00 -2.32 -12.74
CA TRP A 120 -9.76 -1.49 -11.80
C TRP A 120 -11.18 -2.00 -11.56
N ALA A 121 -11.90 -2.35 -12.63
CA ALA A 121 -13.26 -2.89 -12.49
C ALA A 121 -13.30 -4.16 -11.63
N LEU A 122 -12.28 -5.02 -11.75
CA LEU A 122 -12.18 -6.22 -10.93
C LEU A 122 -11.91 -5.89 -9.46
N LEU A 123 -10.94 -5.01 -9.17
CA LEU A 123 -10.64 -4.61 -7.78
C LEU A 123 -11.86 -3.98 -7.09
N LEU A 124 -12.55 -3.08 -7.79
CA LEU A 124 -13.74 -2.42 -7.25
C LEU A 124 -14.91 -3.40 -7.05
N LYS A 125 -15.12 -4.32 -8.01
CA LYS A 125 -16.14 -5.36 -7.89
C LYS A 125 -15.89 -6.31 -6.73
N GLU A 126 -14.63 -6.66 -6.50
CA GLU A 126 -14.20 -7.60 -5.47
C GLU A 126 -13.62 -6.89 -4.23
N GLN A 127 -14.04 -5.65 -3.98
CA GLN A 127 -13.51 -4.80 -2.90
C GLN A 127 -13.50 -5.49 -1.53
N GLN A 128 -14.56 -6.23 -1.22
CA GLN A 128 -14.62 -6.96 0.05
C GLN A 128 -13.53 -8.04 0.17
N LYS A 129 -13.24 -8.76 -0.92
CA LYS A 129 -12.15 -9.75 -0.91
C LYS A 129 -10.78 -9.08 -0.83
N TRP A 130 -10.63 -7.92 -1.46
CA TRP A 130 -9.42 -7.13 -1.36
C TRP A 130 -9.18 -6.66 0.07
N GLN A 131 -10.21 -6.13 0.72
CA GLN A 131 -10.17 -5.76 2.14
C GLN A 131 -9.84 -6.94 3.04
N GLN A 132 -10.47 -8.10 2.83
CA GLN A 132 -10.19 -9.32 3.60
C GLN A 132 -8.74 -9.80 3.44
N ALA A 133 -8.18 -9.70 2.23
CA ALA A 133 -6.78 -10.04 1.98
C ALA A 133 -5.83 -9.11 2.75
N SER A 134 -6.10 -7.80 2.73
CA SER A 134 -5.33 -6.80 3.49
C SER A 134 -5.41 -7.04 5.00
N GLN A 135 -6.58 -7.38 5.52
CA GLN A 135 -6.77 -7.73 6.94
C GLN A 135 -6.00 -8.99 7.35
N LYS A 136 -6.02 -10.03 6.50
CA LYS A 136 -5.25 -11.25 6.76
C LYS A 136 -3.75 -10.98 6.77
N TRP A 137 -3.27 -10.18 5.82
CA TRP A 137 -1.88 -9.74 5.76
C TRP A 137 -1.48 -8.98 7.03
N SER A 138 -2.23 -7.96 7.42
CA SER A 138 -1.98 -7.18 8.63
C SER A 138 -1.91 -8.07 9.88
N LYS A 139 -2.85 -9.01 10.03
CA LYS A 139 -2.83 -9.97 11.15
C LYS A 139 -1.54 -10.78 11.17
N THR A 140 -1.02 -11.20 10.02
CA THR A 140 0.24 -11.94 9.94
C THR A 140 1.42 -11.09 10.42
N LEU A 141 1.43 -9.79 10.16
CA LEU A 141 2.46 -8.88 10.65
C LEU A 141 2.44 -8.71 12.17
N LEU A 142 1.26 -8.80 12.78
CA LEU A 142 1.06 -8.60 14.22
C LEU A 142 1.23 -9.89 15.05
N GLN A 143 1.33 -11.07 14.42
CA GLN A 143 1.50 -12.35 15.11
C GLN A 143 2.89 -12.57 15.74
N PRO A 144 4.01 -12.18 15.11
CA PRO A 144 5.32 -12.38 15.70
C PRO A 144 5.48 -11.55 16.99
N PRO A 145 6.30 -12.02 17.95
CA PRO A 145 6.67 -11.20 19.08
C PRO A 145 7.23 -9.86 18.63
N SER A 146 6.91 -8.80 19.34
CA SER A 146 7.44 -7.47 19.08
C SER A 146 8.98 -7.47 19.09
N ALA A 147 9.59 -6.48 18.47
CA ALA A 147 11.06 -6.33 18.52
C ALA A 147 11.56 -6.23 19.98
N PHE A 148 10.77 -5.61 20.85
CA PHE A 148 11.08 -5.51 22.27
C PHE A 148 11.05 -6.88 22.96
N GLU A 149 10.02 -7.68 22.76
CA GLU A 149 9.93 -9.04 23.31
C GLU A 149 11.08 -9.94 22.81
N LYS A 150 11.41 -9.85 21.52
CA LYS A 150 12.56 -10.59 20.96
C LYS A 150 13.89 -10.15 21.58
N LEU A 151 14.07 -8.86 21.82
CA LEU A 151 15.26 -8.32 22.48
C LEU A 151 15.35 -8.80 23.92
N THR A 152 14.24 -8.77 24.67
CA THR A 152 14.18 -9.29 26.04
C THR A 152 14.55 -10.76 26.07
N GLN A 153 13.95 -11.59 25.25
CA GLN A 153 14.27 -13.02 25.15
C GLN A 153 15.74 -13.28 24.79
N PHE A 154 16.30 -12.46 23.90
CA PHE A 154 17.72 -12.57 23.53
C PHE A 154 18.64 -12.25 24.72
N ILE A 155 18.35 -11.17 25.47
CA ILE A 155 19.12 -10.77 26.64
C ILE A 155 19.05 -11.85 27.73
N GLU A 156 17.84 -12.33 28.05
CA GLU A 156 17.63 -13.39 29.05
C GLU A 156 18.42 -14.66 28.70
N LYS A 157 18.35 -15.07 27.42
CA LYS A 157 19.14 -16.24 26.95
C LYS A 157 20.63 -16.04 27.10
N LYS A 158 21.14 -14.83 26.86
CA LYS A 158 22.56 -14.50 27.02
C LYS A 158 22.99 -14.49 28.48
N ILE A 159 22.19 -13.99 29.39
CA ILE A 159 22.47 -14.00 30.83
C ILE A 159 22.49 -15.42 31.40
N GLN A 160 21.57 -16.29 30.94
CA GLN A 160 21.53 -17.69 31.39
C GLN A 160 22.69 -18.55 30.85
N SER A 161 23.34 -18.10 29.77
CA SER A 161 24.47 -18.83 29.14
C SER A 161 25.86 -18.31 29.56
N ALA A 162 25.91 -17.32 30.44
CA ALA A 162 27.13 -16.75 31.01
C ALA A 162 27.39 -17.26 32.42
#